data_63ade09e2ccf331e17f6090ecc900d71
#
_entry.id   63ade09e2ccf331e17f6090ecc900d71
#
_cell.length_a   1.000
_cell.length_b   1.000
_cell.length_c   1.000
_cell.angle_alpha   90.00
_cell.angle_beta   90.00
_cell.angle_gamma   90.00
#
_symmetry.space_group_name_H-M   'P 1'
#
loop_
_entity.id
_entity.type
_entity.pdbx_description
1 polymer ?
#
loop_
_entity_poly.entity_id
_entity_poly.type
_entity_poly.pdbx_seq_one_letter_code
_entity_poly.pdbx_strand_id
1 'polypeptide(L)'
;NYTGYAIYKRLNNKYFDRLVKRIRARYNSYLITTKETFDVLQKAKNKGELTINGFAADQSPKPDKAYHWLNFMGIKVPVYTGAELMAKRLDMTVVFFAVKRVKRGYYETTITTLAENPHDFKDYEITDRFFELVEQQIYEAPEYYLWTHKRWKHRDKVPKEFM
;
A
#
# COMPACT_ATOMS: atom_id res chain seq x y z
N ASN A 1 -3.78 -18.52 -14.22
CA ASN A 1 -2.58 -17.97 -13.57
C ASN A 1 -2.73 -16.46 -13.42
N TYR A 2 -2.26 -15.90 -12.29
CA TYR A 2 -2.26 -14.46 -12.06
C TYR A 2 -0.92 -13.84 -12.46
N THR A 3 -0.99 -12.63 -13.03
CA THR A 3 0.21 -11.81 -13.29
C THR A 3 0.45 -10.89 -12.09
N GLY A 4 1.65 -10.96 -11.49
CA GLY A 4 2.02 -10.16 -10.33
C GLY A 4 2.62 -8.82 -10.73
N TYR A 5 2.08 -7.70 -10.22
CA TYR A 5 2.65 -6.37 -10.36
C TYR A 5 3.02 -5.79 -8.99
N ALA A 6 4.25 -5.33 -8.84
CA ALA A 6 4.71 -4.60 -7.66
C ALA A 6 4.89 -3.12 -7.99
N ILE A 7 4.08 -2.29 -7.34
CA ILE A 7 4.13 -0.85 -7.53
C ILE A 7 5.28 -0.27 -6.71
N TYR A 8 6.17 0.49 -7.33
CA TYR A 8 7.31 1.08 -6.63
C TYR A 8 7.61 2.50 -7.10
N LYS A 9 8.29 3.25 -6.25
CA LYS A 9 8.85 4.55 -6.60
C LYS A 9 10.31 4.37 -7.04
N ARG A 10 10.64 4.85 -8.25
CA ARG A 10 11.99 4.80 -8.79
C ARG A 10 12.98 5.50 -7.85
N LEU A 11 14.11 4.86 -7.60
CA LEU A 11 15.18 5.40 -6.77
C LEU A 11 16.13 6.28 -7.60
N ASN A 12 16.65 7.35 -6.98
CA ASN A 12 17.58 8.25 -7.64
C ASN A 12 18.93 7.59 -7.95
N ASN A 13 19.41 6.71 -7.06
CA ASN A 13 20.63 5.96 -7.27
C ASN A 13 20.37 4.80 -8.24
N LYS A 14 20.93 4.86 -9.44
CA LYS A 14 20.72 3.88 -10.51
C LYS A 14 21.15 2.44 -10.13
N TYR A 15 22.20 2.30 -9.34
CA TYR A 15 22.70 0.99 -8.91
C TYR A 15 21.75 0.35 -7.88
N PHE A 16 21.29 1.15 -6.91
CA PHE A 16 20.30 0.71 -5.94
C PHE A 16 18.95 0.40 -6.60
N ASP A 17 18.49 1.21 -7.56
CA ASP A 17 17.27 0.96 -8.32
C ASP A 17 17.35 -0.39 -9.04
N ARG A 18 18.49 -0.68 -9.71
CA ARG A 18 18.72 -1.97 -10.36
C ARG A 18 18.71 -3.14 -9.37
N LEU A 19 19.36 -2.99 -8.21
CA LEU A 19 19.39 -4.01 -7.18
C LEU A 19 17.98 -4.32 -6.63
N VAL A 20 17.23 -3.28 -6.26
CA VAL A 20 15.85 -3.42 -5.75
C VAL A 20 14.94 -4.06 -6.80
N LYS A 21 15.05 -3.67 -8.06
CA LYS A 21 14.31 -4.30 -9.15
C LYS A 21 14.62 -5.80 -9.26
N ARG A 22 15.90 -6.16 -9.26
CA ARG A 22 16.33 -7.56 -9.33
C ARG A 22 15.79 -8.41 -8.18
N ILE A 23 15.82 -7.85 -6.95
CA ILE A 23 15.32 -8.55 -5.75
C ILE A 23 13.80 -8.77 -5.86
N ARG A 24 13.05 -7.72 -6.22
CA ARG A 24 11.58 -7.77 -6.27
C ARG A 24 11.04 -8.58 -7.45
N ALA A 25 11.74 -8.58 -8.58
CA ALA A 25 11.36 -9.36 -9.76
C ALA A 25 11.73 -10.86 -9.68
N ARG A 26 12.34 -11.30 -8.58
CA ARG A 26 12.89 -12.66 -8.46
C ARG A 26 11.86 -13.78 -8.66
N TYR A 27 10.60 -13.51 -8.38
CA TYR A 27 9.51 -14.49 -8.47
C TYR A 27 8.50 -14.15 -9.58
N ASN A 28 9.01 -13.73 -10.74
CA ASN A 28 8.20 -13.39 -11.91
C ASN A 28 7.18 -12.26 -11.70
N SER A 29 7.49 -11.32 -10.79
CA SER A 29 6.69 -10.11 -10.60
C SER A 29 7.21 -8.98 -11.49
N TYR A 30 6.29 -8.27 -12.14
CA TYR A 30 6.62 -7.08 -12.92
C TYR A 30 6.64 -5.85 -12.00
N LEU A 31 7.74 -5.07 -12.06
CA LEU A 31 7.80 -3.80 -11.35
C LEU A 31 7.32 -2.68 -12.25
N ILE A 32 6.32 -1.97 -11.77
CA ILE A 32 5.75 -0.80 -12.44
C ILE A 32 5.88 0.43 -11.54
N THR A 33 6.15 1.58 -12.15
CA THR A 33 6.27 2.83 -11.39
C THR A 33 4.90 3.40 -11.05
N THR A 34 4.83 4.22 -9.99
CA THR A 34 3.58 4.89 -9.61
C THR A 34 2.96 5.74 -10.72
N LYS A 35 3.78 6.19 -11.69
CA LYS A 35 3.30 7.02 -12.82
C LYS A 35 2.59 6.19 -13.90
N GLU A 36 3.06 4.97 -14.13
CA GLU A 36 2.54 4.09 -15.18
C GLU A 36 1.50 3.07 -14.67
N THR A 37 1.28 3.04 -13.35
CA THR A 37 0.42 2.04 -12.71
C THR A 37 -0.96 1.96 -13.36
N PHE A 38 -1.65 3.09 -13.51
CA PHE A 38 -2.99 3.11 -14.08
C PHE A 38 -3.02 2.55 -15.51
N ASP A 39 -2.13 3.03 -16.38
CA ASP A 39 -2.11 2.62 -17.79
C ASP A 39 -1.78 1.13 -17.96
N VAL A 40 -0.84 0.62 -17.15
CA VAL A 40 -0.47 -0.80 -17.20
C VAL A 40 -1.61 -1.69 -16.72
N LEU A 41 -2.19 -1.37 -15.56
CA LEU A 41 -3.27 -2.17 -15.00
C LEU A 41 -4.57 -2.07 -15.82
N GLN A 42 -4.87 -0.91 -16.39
CA GLN A 42 -6.00 -0.75 -17.33
C GLN A 42 -5.82 -1.60 -18.58
N LYS A 43 -4.60 -1.64 -19.14
CA LYS A 43 -4.29 -2.50 -20.30
C LYS A 43 -4.43 -3.97 -19.95
N ALA A 44 -3.98 -4.40 -18.79
CA ALA A 44 -4.15 -5.78 -18.32
C ALA A 44 -5.64 -6.14 -18.17
N LYS A 45 -6.43 -5.25 -17.54
CA LYS A 45 -7.88 -5.41 -17.41
C LYS A 45 -8.56 -5.54 -18.78
N ASN A 46 -8.22 -4.68 -19.73
CA ASN A 46 -8.80 -4.69 -21.09
C ASN A 46 -8.47 -5.98 -21.87
N LYS A 47 -7.37 -6.64 -21.53
CA LYS A 47 -6.99 -7.94 -22.09
C LYS A 47 -7.60 -9.14 -21.34
N GLY A 48 -8.36 -8.89 -20.27
CA GLY A 48 -8.88 -9.96 -19.42
C GLY A 48 -7.82 -10.68 -18.57
N GLU A 49 -6.64 -10.07 -18.35
CA GLU A 49 -5.59 -10.64 -17.53
C GLU A 49 -5.97 -10.59 -16.04
N LEU A 50 -5.87 -11.72 -15.36
CA LEU A 50 -5.99 -11.78 -13.91
C LEU A 50 -4.70 -11.27 -13.26
N THR A 51 -4.79 -10.27 -12.40
CA THR A 51 -3.62 -9.63 -11.80
C THR A 51 -3.65 -9.63 -10.28
N ILE A 52 -2.46 -9.67 -9.66
CA ILE A 52 -2.25 -9.38 -8.24
C ILE A 52 -1.33 -8.17 -8.15
N ASN A 53 -1.81 -7.10 -7.51
CA ASN A 53 -1.15 -5.80 -7.52
C ASN A 53 -0.71 -5.42 -6.09
N GLY A 54 0.60 -5.38 -5.85
CA GLY A 54 1.16 -5.05 -4.54
C GLY A 54 1.38 -3.55 -4.37
N PHE A 55 0.65 -2.94 -3.42
CA PHE A 55 0.81 -1.54 -3.00
C PHE A 55 1.41 -1.46 -1.60
N ALA A 56 2.57 -0.80 -1.46
CA ALA A 56 3.14 -0.44 -0.16
C ALA A 56 2.57 0.93 0.26
N ALA A 57 1.42 0.93 0.94
CA ALA A 57 0.65 2.14 1.27
C ALA A 57 0.85 2.64 2.71
N ASP A 58 1.61 1.92 3.53
CA ASP A 58 1.85 2.20 4.96
C ASP A 58 2.73 3.41 5.25
N GLN A 59 3.32 4.06 4.24
CA GLN A 59 4.14 5.25 4.39
C GLN A 59 3.34 6.55 4.25
N SER A 60 3.98 7.71 4.58
CA SER A 60 3.33 9.03 4.55
C SER A 60 3.61 9.77 3.26
N PRO A 61 2.58 10.34 2.59
CA PRO A 61 2.77 11.34 1.55
C PRO A 61 3.29 12.66 2.15
N LYS A 62 3.67 13.60 1.27
CA LYS A 62 3.86 14.99 1.68
C LYS A 62 2.49 15.61 2.01
N PRO A 63 2.39 16.55 2.98
CA PRO A 63 1.12 17.18 3.36
C PRO A 63 0.36 17.80 2.18
N ASP A 64 1.07 18.48 1.28
CA ASP A 64 0.55 19.12 0.07
C ASP A 64 0.04 18.13 -1.00
N LYS A 65 0.26 16.83 -0.79
CA LYS A 65 -0.16 15.74 -1.68
C LYS A 65 -1.01 14.69 -0.96
N ALA A 66 -1.49 15.01 0.23
CA ALA A 66 -2.35 14.14 1.02
C ALA A 66 -3.82 14.52 0.78
N TYR A 67 -4.60 13.60 0.27
CA TYR A 67 -6.04 13.76 0.07
C TYR A 67 -6.86 13.29 1.25
N HIS A 68 -6.22 12.57 2.20
CA HIS A 68 -6.86 12.04 3.38
C HIS A 68 -5.91 12.02 4.58
N TRP A 69 -6.48 12.30 5.75
CA TRP A 69 -5.80 12.29 7.05
C TRP A 69 -6.64 11.47 8.03
N LEU A 70 -6.02 10.51 8.69
CA LEU A 70 -6.66 9.68 9.69
C LEU A 70 -5.90 9.70 11.02
N ASN A 71 -6.54 9.25 12.08
CA ASN A 71 -5.86 9.00 13.35
C ASN A 71 -5.14 7.66 13.26
N PHE A 72 -3.83 7.68 13.45
CA PHE A 72 -2.98 6.50 13.50
C PHE A 72 -2.26 6.45 14.83
N MET A 73 -2.56 5.46 15.65
CA MET A 73 -2.09 5.33 17.03
C MET A 73 -2.33 6.63 17.84
N GLY A 74 -3.55 7.19 17.71
CA GLY A 74 -3.97 8.39 18.41
C GLY A 74 -3.46 9.73 17.87
N ILE A 75 -2.68 9.73 16.77
CA ILE A 75 -2.11 10.95 16.18
C ILE A 75 -2.57 11.08 14.73
N LYS A 76 -3.06 12.28 14.36
CA LYS A 76 -3.50 12.57 13.00
C LYS A 76 -2.32 12.60 12.02
N VAL A 77 -2.40 11.81 10.94
CA VAL A 77 -1.34 11.67 9.94
C VAL A 77 -1.88 11.62 8.52
N PRO A 78 -1.10 12.10 7.53
CA PRO A 78 -1.46 11.98 6.13
C PRO A 78 -1.21 10.56 5.62
N VAL A 79 -2.09 10.06 4.75
CA VAL A 79 -2.02 8.71 4.20
C VAL A 79 -2.08 8.67 2.69
N TYR A 80 -1.53 7.61 2.09
CA TYR A 80 -1.67 7.35 0.66
C TYR A 80 -3.03 6.70 0.38
N THR A 81 -3.78 7.27 -0.54
CA THR A 81 -5.10 6.80 -0.97
C THR A 81 -5.07 6.15 -2.37
N GLY A 82 -3.88 6.06 -2.97
CA GLY A 82 -3.72 5.61 -4.35
C GLY A 82 -4.16 4.17 -4.60
N ALA A 83 -4.01 3.28 -3.61
CA ALA A 83 -4.46 1.89 -3.72
C ALA A 83 -5.99 1.79 -3.83
N GLU A 84 -6.73 2.49 -2.95
CA GLU A 84 -8.18 2.56 -3.00
C GLU A 84 -8.68 3.20 -4.29
N LEU A 85 -8.04 4.32 -4.71
CA LEU A 85 -8.40 4.98 -5.96
C LEU A 85 -8.23 4.04 -7.17
N MET A 86 -7.15 3.26 -7.22
CA MET A 86 -6.94 2.27 -8.29
C MET A 86 -7.98 1.15 -8.21
N ALA A 87 -8.28 0.64 -7.02
CA ALA A 87 -9.27 -0.39 -6.82
C ALA A 87 -10.65 0.05 -7.33
N LYS A 88 -11.10 1.25 -6.96
CA LYS A 88 -12.38 1.82 -7.43
C LYS A 88 -12.40 2.05 -8.94
N ARG A 89 -11.32 2.61 -9.52
CA ARG A 89 -11.26 2.87 -10.98
C ARG A 89 -11.22 1.62 -11.83
N LEU A 90 -10.66 0.55 -11.31
CA LEU A 90 -10.40 -0.68 -12.06
C LEU A 90 -11.28 -1.86 -11.59
N ASP A 91 -12.24 -1.62 -10.69
CA ASP A 91 -13.14 -2.64 -10.10
C ASP A 91 -12.36 -3.83 -9.54
N MET A 92 -11.36 -3.54 -8.71
CA MET A 92 -10.47 -4.57 -8.14
C MET A 92 -10.82 -4.85 -6.69
N THR A 93 -10.95 -6.12 -6.33
CA THR A 93 -11.02 -6.55 -4.94
C THR A 93 -9.76 -6.11 -4.19
N VAL A 94 -9.93 -5.61 -2.97
CA VAL A 94 -8.84 -5.18 -2.09
C VAL A 94 -8.66 -6.17 -0.95
N VAL A 95 -7.43 -6.62 -0.76
CA VAL A 95 -7.04 -7.51 0.34
C VAL A 95 -5.90 -6.92 1.15
N PHE A 96 -5.90 -7.19 2.44
CA PHE A 96 -4.78 -6.93 3.34
C PHE A 96 -3.92 -8.18 3.44
N PHE A 97 -2.61 -7.99 3.34
CA PHE A 97 -1.63 -9.05 3.36
C PHE A 97 -0.80 -8.93 4.65
N ALA A 98 -1.21 -9.65 5.69
CA ALA A 98 -0.50 -9.68 6.95
C ALA A 98 0.61 -10.74 6.92
N VAL A 99 1.78 -10.40 7.42
CA VAL A 99 2.92 -11.32 7.52
C VAL A 99 3.35 -11.44 8.97
N LYS A 100 3.37 -12.66 9.49
CA LYS A 100 3.86 -12.99 10.82
C LYS A 100 5.13 -13.82 10.72
N ARG A 101 6.14 -13.45 11.48
CA ARG A 101 7.34 -14.27 11.61
C ARG A 101 7.08 -15.39 12.62
N VAL A 102 7.18 -16.63 12.19
CA VAL A 102 7.06 -17.81 13.05
C VAL A 102 8.40 -18.11 13.74
N LYS A 103 9.47 -18.16 12.95
CA LYS A 103 10.86 -18.30 13.40
C LYS A 103 11.82 -17.75 12.34
N ARG A 104 13.10 -17.71 12.60
CA ARG A 104 14.09 -17.23 11.61
C ARG A 104 13.96 -17.96 10.28
N GLY A 105 13.66 -17.22 9.21
CA GLY A 105 13.49 -17.74 7.85
C GLY A 105 12.11 -18.34 7.54
N TYR A 106 11.17 -18.38 8.51
CA TYR A 106 9.82 -18.91 8.35
C TYR A 106 8.78 -17.85 8.66
N TYR A 107 7.88 -17.64 7.73
CA TYR A 107 6.83 -16.64 7.80
C TYR A 107 5.49 -17.27 7.47
N GLU A 108 4.46 -16.81 8.14
CA GLU A 108 3.07 -17.14 7.88
C GLU A 108 2.39 -15.91 7.32
N THR A 109 1.53 -16.10 6.32
CA THR A 109 0.83 -15.02 5.67
C THR A 109 -0.66 -15.24 5.76
N THR A 110 -1.38 -14.23 6.25
CA THR A 110 -2.84 -14.19 6.28
C THR A 110 -3.34 -13.15 5.29
N ILE A 111 -4.31 -13.54 4.48
CA ILE A 111 -4.99 -12.64 3.54
C ILE A 111 -6.39 -12.34 4.08
N THR A 112 -6.67 -11.06 4.31
CA THR A 112 -7.97 -10.58 4.78
C THR A 112 -8.61 -9.70 3.71
N THR A 113 -9.83 -9.98 3.29
CA THR A 113 -10.56 -9.14 2.34
C THR A 113 -10.98 -7.84 3.02
N LEU A 114 -10.53 -6.70 2.48
CA LEU A 114 -10.96 -5.36 2.90
C LEU A 114 -12.21 -4.91 2.16
N ALA A 115 -12.25 -5.15 0.85
CA ALA A 115 -13.36 -4.81 0.00
C ALA A 115 -13.43 -5.80 -1.16
N GLU A 116 -14.50 -6.57 -1.25
CA GLU A 116 -14.76 -7.45 -2.38
C GLU A 116 -15.16 -6.61 -3.61
N ASN A 117 -16.14 -5.71 -3.44
CA ASN A 117 -16.48 -4.68 -4.39
C ASN A 117 -16.13 -3.31 -3.79
N PRO A 118 -15.14 -2.58 -4.33
CA PRO A 118 -14.67 -1.31 -3.75
C PRO A 118 -15.70 -0.17 -3.87
N HIS A 119 -16.73 -0.30 -4.72
CA HIS A 119 -17.78 0.70 -4.87
C HIS A 119 -18.83 0.68 -3.75
N ASP A 120 -18.88 -0.37 -2.94
CA ASP A 120 -19.77 -0.47 -1.79
C ASP A 120 -19.27 0.39 -0.60
N PHE A 121 -18.08 0.96 -0.70
CA PHE A 121 -17.41 1.73 0.34
C PHE A 121 -17.36 3.21 0.00
N LYS A 122 -17.54 4.06 1.01
CA LYS A 122 -17.32 5.51 0.89
C LYS A 122 -15.84 5.81 0.56
N ASP A 123 -15.58 7.03 0.10
CA ASP A 123 -14.20 7.45 -0.17
C ASP A 123 -13.37 7.41 1.11
N TYR A 124 -12.19 6.80 0.95
CA TYR A 124 -11.19 6.57 1.99
C TYR A 124 -11.52 5.50 3.04
N GLU A 125 -12.72 4.92 3.04
CA GLU A 125 -13.12 3.90 4.02
C GLU A 125 -12.26 2.62 3.92
N ILE A 126 -11.88 2.20 2.69
CA ILE A 126 -10.99 1.05 2.49
C ILE A 126 -9.59 1.38 3.01
N THR A 127 -9.14 2.63 2.82
CA THR A 127 -7.88 3.12 3.34
C THR A 127 -7.86 3.13 4.87
N ASP A 128 -8.95 3.57 5.50
CA ASP A 128 -9.09 3.59 6.96
C ASP A 128 -9.01 2.16 7.53
N ARG A 129 -9.77 1.21 6.97
CA ARG A 129 -9.71 -0.21 7.35
C ARG A 129 -8.33 -0.83 7.19
N PHE A 130 -7.61 -0.46 6.14
CA PHE A 130 -6.22 -0.88 5.95
C PHE A 130 -5.35 -0.41 7.12
N PHE A 131 -5.48 0.85 7.53
CA PHE A 131 -4.67 1.39 8.63
C PHE A 131 -5.05 0.85 9.99
N GLU A 132 -6.32 0.49 10.24
CA GLU A 132 -6.74 -0.23 11.45
C GLU A 132 -6.02 -1.58 11.58
N LEU A 133 -5.93 -2.35 10.48
CA LEU A 133 -5.20 -3.62 10.49
C LEU A 133 -3.68 -3.44 10.62
N VAL A 134 -3.12 -2.37 10.06
CA VAL A 134 -1.70 -2.02 10.26
C VAL A 134 -1.43 -1.69 11.73
N GLU A 135 -2.31 -0.93 12.39
CA GLU A 135 -2.19 -0.65 13.83
C GLU A 135 -2.25 -1.91 14.67
N GLN A 136 -3.21 -2.81 14.41
CA GLN A 136 -3.31 -4.09 15.09
C GLN A 136 -2.03 -4.91 14.97
N GLN A 137 -1.48 -5.01 13.76
CA GLN A 137 -0.24 -5.73 13.50
C GLN A 137 0.95 -5.11 14.25
N ILE A 138 0.99 -3.77 14.39
CA ILE A 138 2.03 -3.08 15.16
C ILE A 138 1.88 -3.36 16.66
N TYR A 139 0.66 -3.34 17.20
CA TYR A 139 0.43 -3.67 18.62
C TYR A 139 0.77 -5.12 18.94
N GLU A 140 0.53 -6.05 18.02
CA GLU A 140 0.87 -7.47 18.18
C GLU A 140 2.38 -7.73 18.14
N ALA A 141 3.13 -7.02 17.29
CA ALA A 141 4.56 -7.25 17.06
C ALA A 141 5.30 -5.95 16.69
N PRO A 142 5.45 -5.00 17.64
CA PRO A 142 5.99 -3.67 17.38
C PRO A 142 7.44 -3.69 16.87
N GLU A 143 8.20 -4.72 17.16
CA GLU A 143 9.59 -4.87 16.72
C GLU A 143 9.74 -5.03 15.20
N TYR A 144 8.68 -5.39 14.46
CA TYR A 144 8.73 -5.54 13.01
C TYR A 144 8.28 -4.30 12.24
N TYR A 145 7.79 -3.27 12.93
CA TYR A 145 7.42 -2.03 12.26
C TYR A 145 8.66 -1.19 11.89
N LEU A 146 8.60 -0.54 10.73
CA LEU A 146 9.69 0.31 10.24
C LEU A 146 9.70 1.68 10.95
N TRP A 147 10.11 1.73 12.21
CA TRP A 147 10.14 2.94 13.05
C TRP A 147 11.01 4.06 12.48
N THR A 148 12.01 3.75 11.65
CA THR A 148 12.87 4.75 10.98
C THR A 148 12.12 5.59 9.96
N HIS A 149 10.90 5.20 9.57
CA HIS A 149 10.06 5.96 8.63
C HIS A 149 9.56 7.30 9.18
N LYS A 150 9.69 7.66 10.44
CA LYS A 150 9.18 8.92 11.03
C LYS A 150 7.71 9.20 10.62
N ARG A 151 6.82 8.26 10.91
CA ARG A 151 5.40 8.28 10.52
C ARG A 151 4.70 9.60 10.87
N TRP A 152 4.94 10.12 12.07
CA TRP A 152 4.29 11.32 12.64
C TRP A 152 5.00 12.64 12.34
N LYS A 153 5.93 12.67 11.39
CA LYS A 153 6.71 13.89 11.03
C LYS A 153 5.85 15.06 10.54
N HIS A 154 4.59 14.83 10.23
CA HIS A 154 3.65 15.84 9.71
C HIS A 154 2.50 16.13 10.67
N ARG A 155 2.53 15.61 11.91
CA ARG A 155 1.47 15.78 12.90
C ARG A 155 1.07 17.23 13.16
N ASP A 156 2.02 18.17 13.07
CA ASP A 156 1.80 19.61 13.30
C ASP A 156 1.34 20.36 12.03
N LYS A 157 1.07 19.64 10.94
CA LYS A 157 0.71 20.19 9.62
C LYS A 157 -0.68 19.72 9.15
N VAL A 158 -1.53 19.37 10.09
CA VAL A 158 -2.90 18.94 9.79
C VAL A 158 -3.67 20.12 9.20
N PRO A 159 -4.26 20.01 7.99
CA PRO A 159 -5.11 21.06 7.44
C PRO A 159 -6.37 21.25 8.27
N LYS A 160 -6.92 22.47 8.28
CA LYS A 160 -8.12 22.82 9.06
C LYS A 160 -9.33 21.93 8.78
N GLU A 161 -9.48 21.49 7.52
CA GLU A 161 -10.54 20.60 7.08
C GLU A 161 -10.50 19.19 7.68
N PHE A 162 -9.36 18.80 8.29
CA PHE A 162 -9.15 17.48 8.91
C PHE A 162 -8.95 17.56 10.43
N MET A 163 -9.10 18.77 11.03
CA MET A 163 -8.96 18.98 12.48
C MET A 163 -10.19 18.50 13.25
#